data_595e1055002b8db75f62d9be36256159
#
_entry.id   595e1055002b8db75f62d9be36256159
#
_cell.length_a   1.000
_cell.length_b   1.000
_cell.length_c   1.000
_cell.angle_alpha   90.00
_cell.angle_beta   90.00
_cell.angle_gamma   90.00
#
_symmetry.space_group_name_H-M   'P 1'
#
loop_
_entity.id
_entity.type
_entity.pdbx_description
1 polymer ?
#
loop_
_entity_poly.entity_id
_entity_poly.type
_entity_poly.pdbx_seq_one_letter_code
_entity_poly.pdbx_strand_id
1 'polypeptide(L)'
;MVLWLSLLLGLLVLMPVGQALAENTFVFKYSNSQSDTHPRSLSMYFFKDLVEAASGGRIQVELYTSGVLGKEAEVLDMVKTGELQGCRGGLFERANKMYLLYTLPFFFDNTDQVLKLMRGDFGTKVNEGAMDNGLYIPACGVAGGFRNITNNVKPIKTPADIKGLKMRTPPIDMTIKTFKTLGANPQMVAYTETYMALKSNVVDGQENPFSNTVDMKFYEAQKYLSVVNWQIHPDPFYVNPDWYNSLPDDLKLIFDASAKAAMVYSDTVWLNSENNYYNFLQTKLETNTLTPEVTAQFAEAAKPVWQQYVDDGYFSWDDIKAAQKTAKQ
;
A
#
# COMPACT_ATOMS: atom_id res chain seq x y z
N MET A 1 -25.27 52.61 -72.50
CA MET A 1 -24.11 52.07 -71.84
C MET A 1 -24.56 51.67 -70.42
N VAL A 2 -25.04 50.42 -70.24
CA VAL A 2 -25.64 49.95 -69.00
C VAL A 2 -24.73 48.92 -68.41
N LEU A 3 -24.12 49.20 -67.21
CA LEU A 3 -23.28 48.26 -66.47
C LEU A 3 -24.19 47.31 -65.68
N TRP A 4 -24.01 46.04 -65.87
CA TRP A 4 -24.60 44.97 -65.06
C TRP A 4 -23.63 44.67 -63.90
N LEU A 5 -24.06 44.89 -62.65
CA LEU A 5 -23.39 44.47 -61.41
C LEU A 5 -23.96 43.11 -61.03
N SER A 6 -23.15 42.09 -61.15
CA SER A 6 -23.48 40.72 -60.70
C SER A 6 -23.18 40.58 -59.19
N LEU A 7 -24.23 40.42 -58.37
CA LEU A 7 -24.15 40.09 -56.96
C LEU A 7 -23.90 38.57 -56.81
N LEU A 8 -22.68 38.20 -56.37
CA LEU A 8 -22.38 36.83 -55.91
C LEU A 8 -22.85 36.68 -54.46
N LEU A 9 -23.95 35.99 -54.25
CA LEU A 9 -24.42 35.57 -52.92
C LEU A 9 -23.59 34.34 -52.50
N GLY A 10 -22.62 34.55 -51.61
CA GLY A 10 -21.91 33.46 -50.96
C GLY A 10 -22.79 32.71 -49.98
N LEU A 11 -23.16 31.49 -50.29
CA LEU A 11 -23.86 30.56 -49.37
C LEU A 11 -22.85 30.10 -48.30
N LEU A 12 -22.91 30.71 -47.09
CA LEU A 12 -22.22 30.22 -45.91
C LEU A 12 -22.93 28.92 -45.46
N VAL A 13 -22.35 27.76 -45.81
CA VAL A 13 -22.77 26.47 -45.25
C VAL A 13 -22.29 26.46 -43.77
N LEU A 14 -23.18 26.80 -42.85
CA LEU A 14 -23.01 26.51 -41.42
C LEU A 14 -23.00 25.00 -41.25
N MET A 15 -21.80 24.39 -41.19
CA MET A 15 -21.69 23.05 -40.70
C MET A 15 -22.21 23.02 -39.26
N PRO A 16 -23.12 22.08 -38.88
CA PRO A 16 -23.49 21.93 -37.50
C PRO A 16 -22.21 21.58 -36.73
N VAL A 17 -21.80 22.46 -35.82
CA VAL A 17 -20.86 22.11 -34.74
C VAL A 17 -21.52 20.93 -34.03
N GLY A 18 -20.96 19.75 -34.24
CA GLY A 18 -21.47 18.53 -33.62
C GLY A 18 -21.64 18.81 -32.13
N GLN A 19 -22.86 18.61 -31.63
CA GLN A 19 -23.09 18.53 -30.20
C GLN A 19 -22.15 17.43 -29.69
N ALA A 20 -21.05 17.82 -29.02
CA ALA A 20 -20.31 16.89 -28.22
C ALA A 20 -21.35 16.35 -27.21
N LEU A 21 -21.77 15.11 -27.43
CA LEU A 21 -22.54 14.38 -26.42
C LEU A 21 -21.74 14.53 -25.14
N ALA A 22 -22.36 15.09 -24.12
CA ALA A 22 -21.75 15.14 -22.79
C ALA A 22 -21.40 13.68 -22.44
N GLU A 23 -20.14 13.31 -22.64
CA GLU A 23 -19.69 11.97 -22.22
C GLU A 23 -19.87 11.89 -20.72
N ASN A 24 -20.47 10.80 -20.25
CA ASN A 24 -20.68 10.56 -18.83
C ASN A 24 -19.35 10.63 -18.10
N THR A 25 -19.23 11.52 -17.13
CA THR A 25 -18.05 11.65 -16.28
C THR A 25 -18.21 10.69 -15.10
N PHE A 26 -17.16 9.87 -14.88
CA PHE A 26 -17.06 8.94 -13.77
C PHE A 26 -16.14 9.52 -12.70
N VAL A 27 -16.67 9.79 -11.52
CA VAL A 27 -15.88 10.31 -10.39
C VAL A 27 -15.29 9.15 -9.61
N PHE A 28 -13.98 9.19 -9.39
CA PHE A 28 -13.25 8.23 -8.56
C PHE A 28 -12.74 8.92 -7.30
N LYS A 29 -13.47 8.78 -6.19
CA LYS A 29 -13.04 9.25 -4.87
C LYS A 29 -12.04 8.25 -4.30
N TYR A 30 -10.82 8.72 -4.02
CA TYR A 30 -9.67 7.87 -3.69
C TYR A 30 -8.95 8.36 -2.43
N SER A 31 -8.80 7.48 -1.43
CA SER A 31 -8.31 7.85 -0.10
C SER A 31 -7.12 7.02 0.40
N ASN A 32 -6.30 7.61 1.26
CA ASN A 32 -5.31 6.94 2.08
C ASN A 32 -5.02 7.71 3.38
N SER A 33 -4.28 7.08 4.32
CA SER A 33 -3.94 7.64 5.63
C SER A 33 -2.56 8.31 5.71
N GLN A 34 -1.75 8.29 4.64
CA GLN A 34 -0.43 8.92 4.60
C GLN A 34 -0.52 10.39 4.17
N SER A 35 0.53 11.19 4.52
CA SER A 35 0.66 12.58 4.10
C SER A 35 0.84 12.73 2.58
N ASP A 36 0.69 13.95 2.07
CA ASP A 36 0.83 14.24 0.63
C ASP A 36 2.22 13.93 0.07
N THR A 37 3.26 13.93 0.91
CA THR A 37 4.65 13.70 0.50
C THR A 37 5.07 12.23 0.58
N HIS A 38 4.23 11.36 1.15
CA HIS A 38 4.52 9.94 1.22
C HIS A 38 4.47 9.28 -0.17
N PRO A 39 5.33 8.30 -0.50
CA PRO A 39 5.35 7.62 -1.80
C PRO A 39 3.99 7.12 -2.27
N ARG A 40 3.16 6.60 -1.34
CA ARG A 40 1.78 6.18 -1.64
C ARG A 40 0.94 7.34 -2.17
N SER A 41 0.93 8.50 -1.48
CA SER A 41 0.16 9.67 -1.90
C SER A 41 0.69 10.24 -3.21
N LEU A 42 2.01 10.32 -3.39
CA LEU A 42 2.63 10.75 -4.65
C LEU A 42 2.17 9.88 -5.82
N SER A 43 2.04 8.57 -5.62
CA SER A 43 1.53 7.67 -6.66
C SER A 43 0.03 7.83 -6.92
N MET A 44 -0.75 8.30 -5.94
CA MET A 44 -2.17 8.63 -6.15
C MET A 44 -2.34 9.92 -6.98
N TYR A 45 -1.50 10.94 -6.76
CA TYR A 45 -1.43 12.11 -7.63
C TYR A 45 -1.02 11.72 -9.05
N PHE A 46 0.01 10.88 -9.20
CA PHE A 46 0.43 10.38 -10.51
C PHE A 46 -0.69 9.58 -11.20
N PHE A 47 -1.42 8.72 -10.47
CA PHE A 47 -2.58 8.01 -11.00
C PHE A 47 -3.65 8.98 -11.50
N LYS A 48 -4.00 10.00 -10.69
CA LYS A 48 -4.96 11.04 -11.05
C LYS A 48 -4.60 11.69 -12.38
N ASP A 49 -3.39 12.24 -12.47
CA ASP A 49 -2.94 12.96 -13.66
C ASP A 49 -2.97 12.06 -14.90
N LEU A 50 -2.54 10.80 -14.75
CA LEU A 50 -2.47 9.84 -15.85
C LEU A 50 -3.86 9.40 -16.32
N VAL A 51 -4.75 9.00 -15.41
CA VAL A 51 -6.08 8.49 -15.77
C VAL A 51 -6.99 9.60 -16.30
N GLU A 52 -6.92 10.81 -15.74
CA GLU A 52 -7.68 11.98 -16.23
C GLU A 52 -7.23 12.34 -17.65
N ALA A 53 -5.91 12.43 -17.90
CA ALA A 53 -5.38 12.73 -19.23
C ALA A 53 -5.72 11.63 -20.24
N ALA A 54 -5.49 10.36 -19.91
CA ALA A 54 -5.71 9.24 -20.82
C ALA A 54 -7.19 9.01 -21.15
N SER A 55 -8.10 9.31 -20.21
CA SER A 55 -9.54 9.19 -20.42
C SER A 55 -10.17 10.41 -21.13
N GLY A 56 -9.38 11.46 -21.43
CA GLY A 56 -9.91 12.73 -21.94
C GLY A 56 -10.83 13.44 -20.94
N GLY A 57 -10.61 13.24 -19.63
CA GLY A 57 -11.41 13.80 -18.55
C GLY A 57 -12.71 13.02 -18.25
N ARG A 58 -12.96 11.89 -18.91
CA ARG A 58 -14.13 11.04 -18.62
C ARG A 58 -14.06 10.35 -17.27
N ILE A 59 -12.86 10.08 -16.75
CA ILE A 59 -12.64 9.71 -15.34
C ILE A 59 -12.04 10.93 -14.66
N GLN A 60 -12.63 11.34 -13.53
CA GLN A 60 -12.13 12.42 -12.67
C GLN A 60 -11.83 11.87 -11.29
N VAL A 61 -10.66 12.23 -10.72
CA VAL A 61 -10.19 11.69 -9.44
C VAL A 61 -10.23 12.76 -8.36
N GLU A 62 -10.92 12.47 -7.27
CA GLU A 62 -10.90 13.26 -6.04
C GLU A 62 -10.04 12.55 -4.99
N LEU A 63 -8.96 13.21 -4.54
CA LEU A 63 -7.99 12.62 -3.60
C LEU A 63 -8.26 13.09 -2.16
N TYR A 64 -8.23 12.12 -1.24
CA TYR A 64 -8.40 12.31 0.20
C TYR A 64 -7.23 11.65 0.94
N THR A 65 -6.16 12.40 1.18
CA THR A 65 -4.94 11.95 1.85
C THR A 65 -4.97 12.21 3.35
N SER A 66 -3.90 11.88 4.07
CA SER A 66 -3.71 12.20 5.50
C SER A 66 -4.81 11.70 6.44
N GLY A 67 -5.56 10.67 6.04
CA GLY A 67 -6.59 10.05 6.87
C GLY A 67 -7.82 10.95 7.13
N VAL A 68 -8.09 11.94 6.28
CA VAL A 68 -9.20 12.90 6.48
C VAL A 68 -10.58 12.25 6.44
N LEU A 69 -10.73 11.07 5.83
CA LEU A 69 -11.99 10.31 5.79
C LEU A 69 -12.13 9.28 6.93
N GLY A 70 -11.15 9.19 7.85
CA GLY A 70 -11.22 8.27 8.99
C GLY A 70 -10.11 7.22 9.02
N LYS A 71 -10.32 6.18 9.83
CA LYS A 71 -9.38 5.07 10.00
C LYS A 71 -9.42 4.15 8.77
N GLU A 72 -8.30 3.47 8.49
CA GLU A 72 -8.20 2.56 7.32
C GLU A 72 -9.32 1.51 7.25
N ALA A 73 -9.80 1.01 8.41
CA ALA A 73 -10.88 0.03 8.45
C ALA A 73 -12.22 0.63 7.99
N GLU A 74 -12.54 1.83 8.46
CA GLU A 74 -13.76 2.56 8.09
C GLU A 74 -13.73 2.91 6.60
N VAL A 75 -12.60 3.42 6.12
CA VAL A 75 -12.40 3.78 4.70
C VAL A 75 -12.52 2.53 3.79
N LEU A 76 -11.96 1.38 4.19
CA LEU A 76 -12.10 0.15 3.40
C LEU A 76 -13.55 -0.36 3.38
N ASP A 77 -14.30 -0.19 4.48
CA ASP A 77 -15.72 -0.53 4.52
C ASP A 77 -16.55 0.40 3.61
N MET A 78 -16.24 1.70 3.57
CA MET A 78 -16.83 2.64 2.61
C MET A 78 -16.58 2.24 1.14
N VAL A 79 -15.40 1.70 0.82
CA VAL A 79 -15.14 1.15 -0.52
C VAL A 79 -15.99 -0.08 -0.80
N LYS A 80 -16.11 -1.02 0.15
CA LYS A 80 -16.95 -2.20 -0.02
C LYS A 80 -18.43 -1.89 -0.22
N THR A 81 -18.92 -0.83 0.44
CA THR A 81 -20.34 -0.40 0.33
C THR A 81 -20.60 0.52 -0.86
N GLY A 82 -19.56 0.98 -1.58
CA GLY A 82 -19.70 1.90 -2.72
C GLY A 82 -19.82 3.39 -2.34
N GLU A 83 -19.76 3.73 -1.06
CA GLU A 83 -19.72 5.12 -0.59
C GLU A 83 -18.45 5.83 -1.04
N LEU A 84 -17.33 5.09 -1.14
CA LEU A 84 -16.06 5.51 -1.70
C LEU A 84 -15.68 4.57 -2.86
N GLN A 85 -15.06 5.10 -3.92
CA GLN A 85 -14.73 4.31 -5.11
C GLN A 85 -13.43 3.54 -4.94
N GLY A 86 -12.46 4.07 -4.17
CA GLY A 86 -11.20 3.37 -3.94
C GLY A 86 -10.41 3.90 -2.76
N CYS A 87 -9.49 3.07 -2.28
CA CYS A 87 -8.53 3.47 -1.25
C CYS A 87 -7.23 2.68 -1.36
N ARG A 88 -6.23 3.10 -0.55
CA ARG A 88 -5.02 2.32 -0.26
C ARG A 88 -4.80 2.26 1.25
N GLY A 89 -4.31 1.12 1.74
CA GLY A 89 -4.11 0.91 3.17
C GLY A 89 -3.57 -0.48 3.49
N GLY A 90 -3.25 -0.70 4.76
CA GLY A 90 -2.59 -1.92 5.23
C GLY A 90 -3.51 -3.09 5.54
N LEU A 91 -4.80 -3.05 5.22
CA LEU A 91 -5.77 -4.10 5.59
C LEU A 91 -5.97 -5.16 4.49
N PHE A 92 -4.89 -5.56 3.84
CA PHE A 92 -4.86 -6.47 2.71
C PHE A 92 -5.48 -7.86 3.01
N GLU A 93 -5.40 -8.36 4.24
CA GLU A 93 -6.02 -9.62 4.66
C GLU A 93 -7.56 -9.59 4.55
N ARG A 94 -8.17 -8.40 4.63
CA ARG A 94 -9.62 -8.20 4.45
C ARG A 94 -10.05 -8.27 2.99
N ALA A 95 -9.09 -8.10 2.07
CA ALA A 95 -9.31 -8.29 0.63
C ALA A 95 -9.14 -9.75 0.22
N ASN A 96 -8.04 -10.37 0.65
CA ASN A 96 -7.79 -11.80 0.42
C ASN A 96 -6.77 -12.31 1.47
N LYS A 97 -7.11 -13.38 2.17
CA LYS A 97 -6.22 -13.99 3.18
C LYS A 97 -4.87 -14.44 2.61
N MET A 98 -4.79 -14.76 1.32
CA MET A 98 -3.53 -15.13 0.65
C MET A 98 -2.50 -13.99 0.64
N TYR A 99 -2.91 -12.72 0.83
CA TYR A 99 -1.95 -11.63 1.04
C TYR A 99 -1.09 -11.82 2.29
N LEU A 100 -1.56 -12.56 3.30
CA LEU A 100 -0.78 -12.86 4.50
C LEU A 100 0.50 -13.65 4.19
N LEU A 101 0.54 -14.41 3.09
CA LEU A 101 1.75 -15.12 2.68
C LEU A 101 2.93 -14.17 2.44
N TYR A 102 2.69 -12.98 1.86
CA TYR A 102 3.74 -11.95 1.70
C TYR A 102 4.27 -11.43 3.03
N THR A 103 3.49 -11.56 4.09
CA THR A 103 3.80 -11.01 5.40
C THR A 103 4.35 -12.06 6.37
N LEU A 104 4.63 -13.27 5.91
CA LEU A 104 5.36 -14.25 6.71
C LEU A 104 6.69 -13.64 7.18
N PRO A 105 7.01 -13.69 8.50
CA PRO A 105 8.22 -13.07 9.02
C PRO A 105 9.46 -13.68 8.38
N PHE A 106 10.37 -12.83 7.89
CA PHE A 106 11.64 -13.22 7.23
C PHE A 106 11.45 -14.10 5.98
N PHE A 107 10.33 -13.94 5.29
CA PHE A 107 10.03 -14.72 4.07
C PHE A 107 10.89 -14.29 2.87
N PHE A 108 11.18 -12.99 2.74
CA PHE A 108 11.94 -12.40 1.66
C PHE A 108 13.32 -11.93 2.14
N ASP A 109 14.35 -12.16 1.32
CA ASP A 109 15.71 -11.70 1.56
C ASP A 109 15.95 -10.27 1.03
N ASN A 110 15.17 -9.86 0.01
CA ASN A 110 15.32 -8.57 -0.65
C ASN A 110 14.03 -8.16 -1.39
N THR A 111 14.00 -6.92 -1.84
CA THR A 111 12.85 -6.32 -2.52
C THR A 111 12.55 -6.93 -3.88
N ASP A 112 13.58 -7.38 -4.63
CA ASP A 112 13.37 -7.98 -5.94
C ASP A 112 12.54 -9.25 -5.86
N GLN A 113 12.76 -10.07 -4.83
CA GLN A 113 11.95 -11.25 -4.55
C GLN A 113 10.48 -10.88 -4.30
N VAL A 114 10.24 -9.80 -3.56
CA VAL A 114 8.87 -9.30 -3.28
C VAL A 114 8.18 -8.88 -4.55
N LEU A 115 8.80 -7.97 -5.32
CA LEU A 115 8.22 -7.42 -6.54
C LEU A 115 7.98 -8.50 -7.59
N LYS A 116 8.89 -9.47 -7.71
CA LYS A 116 8.74 -10.61 -8.62
C LYS A 116 7.51 -11.45 -8.25
N LEU A 117 7.33 -11.79 -6.98
CA LEU A 117 6.17 -12.57 -6.53
C LEU A 117 4.86 -11.77 -6.70
N MET A 118 4.84 -10.49 -6.34
CA MET A 118 3.64 -9.63 -6.41
C MET A 118 3.19 -9.36 -7.85
N ARG A 119 4.14 -9.22 -8.79
CA ARG A 119 3.85 -8.85 -10.18
C ARG A 119 3.70 -10.04 -11.12
N GLY A 120 4.03 -11.25 -10.64
CA GLY A 120 3.89 -12.50 -11.37
C GLY A 120 2.49 -13.11 -11.26
N ASP A 121 2.35 -14.33 -11.82
CA ASP A 121 1.08 -15.07 -11.84
C ASP A 121 0.52 -15.33 -10.45
N PHE A 122 1.39 -15.52 -9.45
CA PHE A 122 0.95 -15.70 -8.06
C PHE A 122 0.23 -14.43 -7.56
N GLY A 123 0.84 -13.26 -7.74
CA GLY A 123 0.26 -11.98 -7.33
C GLY A 123 -1.05 -11.67 -8.07
N THR A 124 -1.12 -11.99 -9.36
CA THR A 124 -2.34 -11.85 -10.16
C THR A 124 -3.49 -12.65 -9.56
N LYS A 125 -3.27 -13.94 -9.23
CA LYS A 125 -4.29 -14.79 -8.60
C LYS A 125 -4.69 -14.28 -7.21
N VAL A 126 -3.74 -13.76 -6.44
CA VAL A 126 -4.05 -13.17 -5.12
C VAL A 126 -4.93 -11.94 -5.27
N ASN A 127 -4.63 -11.07 -6.26
CA ASN A 127 -5.45 -9.88 -6.55
C ASN A 127 -6.86 -10.25 -7.01
N GLU A 128 -6.99 -11.22 -7.94
CA GLU A 128 -8.27 -11.70 -8.45
C GLU A 128 -9.17 -12.26 -7.34
N GLY A 129 -8.61 -13.01 -6.39
CA GLY A 129 -9.35 -13.57 -5.26
C GLY A 129 -9.92 -12.52 -4.29
N ALA A 130 -9.57 -11.23 -4.42
CA ALA A 130 -10.19 -10.17 -3.64
C ALA A 130 -11.65 -9.89 -4.03
N MET A 131 -12.06 -10.28 -5.23
CA MET A 131 -13.45 -10.17 -5.70
C MET A 131 -14.43 -10.93 -4.80
N ASP A 132 -14.02 -12.07 -4.24
CA ASP A 132 -14.83 -12.87 -3.32
C ASP A 132 -15.18 -12.12 -2.02
N ASN A 133 -14.41 -11.06 -1.73
CA ASN A 133 -14.59 -10.19 -0.56
C ASN A 133 -15.07 -8.78 -0.92
N GLY A 134 -15.62 -8.60 -2.14
CA GLY A 134 -16.24 -7.35 -2.59
C GLY A 134 -15.22 -6.24 -2.91
N LEU A 135 -14.02 -6.60 -3.39
CA LEU A 135 -12.98 -5.66 -3.78
C LEU A 135 -12.36 -6.05 -5.12
N TYR A 136 -12.22 -5.10 -6.02
CA TYR A 136 -11.41 -5.24 -7.23
C TYR A 136 -10.00 -4.69 -6.98
N ILE A 137 -8.97 -5.44 -7.39
CA ILE A 137 -7.56 -5.05 -7.21
C ILE A 137 -6.85 -5.05 -8.57
N PRO A 138 -6.80 -3.91 -9.29
CA PRO A 138 -6.12 -3.82 -10.59
C PRO A 138 -4.61 -3.98 -10.49
N ALA A 139 -4.03 -3.62 -9.33
CA ALA A 139 -2.60 -3.73 -9.08
C ALA A 139 -2.29 -3.76 -7.58
N CYS A 140 -1.14 -4.34 -7.23
CA CYS A 140 -0.59 -4.33 -5.88
C CYS A 140 0.90 -3.96 -5.95
N GLY A 141 1.35 -3.16 -5.00
CA GLY A 141 2.76 -2.79 -4.79
C GLY A 141 3.19 -3.05 -3.35
N VAL A 142 4.25 -2.38 -2.94
CA VAL A 142 4.85 -2.51 -1.61
C VAL A 142 4.53 -1.29 -0.75
N ALA A 143 4.14 -1.52 0.49
CA ALA A 143 3.84 -0.45 1.45
C ALA A 143 5.12 0.13 2.08
N GLY A 144 5.99 0.75 1.26
CA GLY A 144 7.11 1.57 1.72
C GLY A 144 8.39 0.84 2.12
N GLY A 145 8.51 -0.47 1.88
CA GLY A 145 9.72 -1.25 2.09
C GLY A 145 9.68 -2.22 3.28
N PHE A 146 10.86 -2.75 3.64
CA PHE A 146 10.99 -3.63 4.79
C PHE A 146 10.71 -2.89 6.10
N ARG A 147 10.10 -3.62 7.02
CA ARG A 147 9.67 -3.09 8.33
C ARG A 147 10.76 -3.27 9.37
N ASN A 148 10.99 -2.21 10.13
CA ASN A 148 12.03 -2.09 11.13
C ASN A 148 11.42 -1.66 12.46
N ILE A 149 12.14 -1.85 13.57
CA ILE A 149 11.62 -1.63 14.92
C ILE A 149 12.17 -0.33 15.49
N THR A 150 11.27 0.56 15.98
CA THR A 150 11.67 1.66 16.88
C THR A 150 11.11 1.45 18.26
N ASN A 151 11.82 1.91 19.30
CA ASN A 151 11.34 1.86 20.69
C ASN A 151 12.08 2.87 21.60
N ASN A 152 11.56 3.07 22.82
CA ASN A 152 12.14 3.99 23.81
C ASN A 152 12.95 3.29 24.91
N VAL A 153 13.02 1.95 24.91
CA VAL A 153 13.57 1.19 26.04
C VAL A 153 15.04 0.84 25.83
N LYS A 154 15.38 0.19 24.67
CA LYS A 154 16.72 -0.29 24.37
C LYS A 154 16.90 -0.65 22.91
N PRO A 155 18.15 -0.67 22.39
CA PRO A 155 18.42 -1.26 21.08
C PRO A 155 18.01 -2.75 21.05
N ILE A 156 17.43 -3.19 19.94
CA ILE A 156 17.12 -4.60 19.71
C ILE A 156 18.31 -5.24 18.99
N LYS A 157 19.02 -6.11 19.69
CA LYS A 157 20.23 -6.80 19.19
C LYS A 157 20.05 -8.32 19.11
N THR A 158 19.05 -8.87 19.80
CA THR A 158 18.70 -10.30 19.81
C THR A 158 17.19 -10.46 19.93
N PRO A 159 16.60 -11.64 19.63
CA PRO A 159 15.18 -11.88 19.86
C PRO A 159 14.74 -11.67 21.32
N ALA A 160 15.63 -11.95 22.28
CA ALA A 160 15.34 -11.75 23.70
C ALA A 160 15.10 -10.29 24.06
N ASP A 161 15.61 -9.34 23.29
CA ASP A 161 15.44 -7.91 23.55
C ASP A 161 14.03 -7.39 23.29
N ILE A 162 13.23 -8.10 22.50
CA ILE A 162 11.82 -7.79 22.25
C ILE A 162 10.92 -8.19 23.42
N LYS A 163 11.37 -9.17 24.24
CA LYS A 163 10.55 -9.76 25.28
C LYS A 163 10.04 -8.69 26.29
N GLY A 164 8.70 -8.70 26.46
CA GLY A 164 8.00 -7.83 27.41
C GLY A 164 7.74 -6.41 26.90
N LEU A 165 8.30 -5.98 25.74
CA LEU A 165 8.02 -4.66 25.19
C LEU A 165 6.54 -4.55 24.76
N LYS A 166 5.91 -3.44 25.10
CA LYS A 166 4.59 -3.08 24.59
C LYS A 166 4.76 -2.56 23.16
N MET A 167 4.62 -3.43 22.20
CA MET A 167 4.81 -3.07 20.79
C MET A 167 3.48 -2.69 20.14
N ARG A 168 3.39 -1.48 19.61
CA ARG A 168 2.26 -1.13 18.74
C ARG A 168 2.30 -2.00 17.50
N THR A 169 1.17 -2.61 17.16
CA THR A 169 0.97 -3.32 15.91
C THR A 169 -0.22 -2.73 15.14
N PRO A 170 -0.22 -2.77 13.80
CA PRO A 170 -1.45 -2.59 13.03
C PRO A 170 -2.43 -3.72 13.38
N PRO A 171 -3.72 -3.59 13.03
CA PRO A 171 -4.71 -4.65 13.21
C PRO A 171 -4.56 -5.75 12.15
N ILE A 172 -3.37 -6.33 12.07
CA ILE A 172 -2.97 -7.42 11.18
C ILE A 172 -2.55 -8.60 12.04
N ASP A 173 -3.29 -9.70 11.92
CA ASP A 173 -3.12 -10.87 12.79
C ASP A 173 -1.69 -11.46 12.70
N MET A 174 -1.11 -11.55 11.50
CA MET A 174 0.27 -12.01 11.30
C MET A 174 1.28 -11.19 12.14
N THR A 175 1.19 -9.87 12.14
CA THR A 175 2.07 -8.99 12.90
C THR A 175 1.89 -9.20 14.41
N ILE A 176 0.63 -9.29 14.86
CA ILE A 176 0.29 -9.52 16.28
C ILE A 176 0.85 -10.86 16.75
N LYS A 177 0.60 -11.94 16.01
CA LYS A 177 1.09 -13.29 16.33
C LYS A 177 2.62 -13.35 16.33
N THR A 178 3.29 -12.68 15.39
CA THR A 178 4.76 -12.64 15.33
C THR A 178 5.35 -11.99 16.58
N PHE A 179 4.89 -10.79 16.95
CA PHE A 179 5.40 -10.13 18.16
C PHE A 179 5.08 -10.90 19.44
N LYS A 180 3.90 -11.52 19.50
CA LYS A 180 3.53 -12.40 20.62
C LYS A 180 4.46 -13.62 20.73
N THR A 181 4.78 -14.27 19.59
CA THR A 181 5.70 -15.41 19.52
C THR A 181 7.12 -15.02 19.94
N LEU A 182 7.58 -13.81 19.59
CA LEU A 182 8.84 -13.25 20.04
C LEU A 182 8.83 -12.78 21.52
N GLY A 183 7.70 -12.92 22.20
CA GLY A 183 7.56 -12.60 23.62
C GLY A 183 7.27 -11.13 23.95
N ALA A 184 6.96 -10.31 22.95
CA ALA A 184 6.45 -8.97 23.17
C ALA A 184 5.00 -8.97 23.69
N ASN A 185 4.53 -7.79 24.10
CA ASN A 185 3.14 -7.50 24.43
C ASN A 185 2.54 -6.60 23.35
N PRO A 186 1.99 -7.17 22.25
CA PRO A 186 1.46 -6.39 21.14
C PRO A 186 0.19 -5.64 21.56
N GLN A 187 0.14 -4.36 21.19
CA GLN A 187 -0.99 -3.46 21.38
C GLN A 187 -1.50 -3.00 20.02
N MET A 188 -2.73 -3.35 19.70
CA MET A 188 -3.36 -2.97 18.44
C MET A 188 -3.82 -1.51 18.50
N VAL A 189 -3.19 -0.65 17.70
CA VAL A 189 -3.51 0.78 17.60
C VAL A 189 -3.61 1.18 16.12
N ALA A 190 -4.64 1.93 15.75
CA ALA A 190 -4.80 2.43 14.38
C ALA A 190 -3.58 3.26 13.94
N TYR A 191 -3.27 3.26 12.63
CA TYR A 191 -2.09 3.93 12.10
C TYR A 191 -2.07 5.43 12.46
N THR A 192 -3.18 6.12 12.28
CA THR A 192 -3.35 7.55 12.58
C THR A 192 -3.22 7.90 14.07
N GLU A 193 -3.40 6.93 14.96
CA GLU A 193 -3.32 7.10 16.43
C GLU A 193 -1.93 6.75 16.98
N THR A 194 -1.05 6.14 16.15
CA THR A 194 0.23 5.56 16.59
C THR A 194 1.17 6.62 17.20
N TYR A 195 1.28 7.81 16.59
CA TYR A 195 2.16 8.87 17.12
C TYR A 195 1.78 9.25 18.57
N MET A 196 0.50 9.44 18.84
CA MET A 196 0.03 9.79 20.18
C MET A 196 0.21 8.65 21.17
N ALA A 197 0.02 7.39 20.75
CA ALA A 197 0.26 6.23 21.59
C ALA A 197 1.74 6.09 22.01
N LEU A 198 2.67 6.37 21.08
CA LEU A 198 4.11 6.43 21.33
C LEU A 198 4.47 7.59 22.26
N LYS A 199 3.98 8.79 21.97
CA LYS A 199 4.30 10.01 22.73
C LYS A 199 3.78 9.98 24.16
N SER A 200 2.63 9.35 24.38
CA SER A 200 2.04 9.17 25.72
C SER A 200 2.54 7.91 26.44
N ASN A 201 3.47 7.16 25.88
CA ASN A 201 4.02 5.91 26.43
C ASN A 201 2.97 4.82 26.70
N VAL A 202 1.85 4.83 25.98
CA VAL A 202 0.88 3.72 25.96
C VAL A 202 1.55 2.47 25.39
N VAL A 203 2.45 2.67 24.41
CA VAL A 203 3.31 1.64 23.85
C VAL A 203 4.78 2.07 23.95
N ASP A 204 5.68 1.10 24.04
CA ASP A 204 7.13 1.32 24.14
C ASP A 204 7.76 1.53 22.77
N GLY A 205 7.17 0.92 21.73
CA GLY A 205 7.70 0.94 20.38
C GLY A 205 6.68 0.57 19.32
N GLN A 206 7.14 0.58 18.07
CA GLN A 206 6.37 0.23 16.90
C GLN A 206 7.28 -0.39 15.83
N GLU A 207 6.70 -0.91 14.77
CA GLU A 207 7.39 -1.44 13.60
C GLU A 207 6.78 -0.84 12.32
N ASN A 208 7.63 -0.33 11.46
CA ASN A 208 7.25 0.25 10.16
C ASN A 208 8.46 0.36 9.23
N PRO A 209 8.24 0.58 7.92
CA PRO A 209 9.28 1.04 7.02
C PRO A 209 9.84 2.41 7.43
N PHE A 210 11.02 2.75 6.93
CA PHE A 210 11.64 4.06 7.20
C PHE A 210 10.76 5.21 6.71
N SER A 211 10.16 5.08 5.52
CA SER A 211 9.25 6.08 4.95
C SER A 211 8.10 6.43 5.90
N ASN A 212 7.43 5.41 6.46
CA ASN A 212 6.33 5.60 7.41
C ASN A 212 6.80 6.22 8.73
N THR A 213 7.99 5.81 9.22
CA THR A 213 8.57 6.35 10.45
C THR A 213 8.90 7.84 10.31
N VAL A 214 9.32 8.27 9.11
CA VAL A 214 9.58 9.68 8.79
C VAL A 214 8.27 10.44 8.58
N ASP A 215 7.37 9.91 7.75
CA ASP A 215 6.09 10.55 7.39
C ASP A 215 5.24 10.90 8.61
N MET A 216 5.06 9.93 9.51
CA MET A 216 4.28 10.10 10.74
C MET A 216 5.09 10.67 11.92
N LYS A 217 6.33 11.06 11.68
CA LYS A 217 7.26 11.63 12.68
C LYS A 217 7.42 10.77 13.93
N PHE A 218 7.32 9.44 13.79
CA PHE A 218 7.49 8.54 14.94
C PHE A 218 8.84 8.72 15.64
N TYR A 219 9.88 9.14 14.89
CA TYR A 219 11.19 9.46 15.42
C TYR A 219 11.18 10.57 16.51
N GLU A 220 10.18 11.45 16.54
CA GLU A 220 10.07 12.46 17.60
C GLU A 220 9.65 11.88 18.96
N ALA A 221 9.04 10.69 18.94
CA ALA A 221 8.54 9.99 20.11
C ALA A 221 9.29 8.69 20.39
N GLN A 222 10.41 8.43 19.71
CA GLN A 222 11.20 7.20 19.84
C GLN A 222 12.69 7.55 20.04
N LYS A 223 13.44 6.60 20.59
CA LYS A 223 14.88 6.77 20.90
C LYS A 223 15.79 5.86 20.08
N TYR A 224 15.39 4.62 19.87
CA TYR A 224 16.17 3.58 19.20
C TYR A 224 15.51 3.15 17.92
N LEU A 225 16.33 2.93 16.86
CA LEU A 225 15.95 2.26 15.63
C LEU A 225 16.82 1.03 15.43
N SER A 226 16.20 -0.14 15.38
CA SER A 226 16.86 -1.38 15.02
C SER A 226 16.43 -1.83 13.63
N VAL A 227 17.41 -1.91 12.72
CA VAL A 227 17.18 -2.37 11.33
C VAL A 227 17.14 -3.88 11.34
N VAL A 228 15.93 -4.44 11.26
CA VAL A 228 15.62 -5.87 11.37
C VAL A 228 15.20 -6.45 10.03
N ASN A 229 14.56 -5.66 9.17
CA ASN A 229 14.02 -6.06 7.87
C ASN A 229 13.16 -7.34 7.95
N TRP A 230 12.29 -7.42 8.97
CA TRP A 230 11.63 -8.66 9.36
C TRP A 230 10.42 -9.05 8.53
N GLN A 231 9.78 -8.07 7.89
CA GLN A 231 8.54 -8.26 7.16
C GLN A 231 8.38 -7.19 6.09
N ILE A 232 7.59 -7.48 5.06
CA ILE A 232 7.11 -6.50 4.09
C ILE A 232 5.59 -6.59 4.00
N HIS A 233 4.92 -5.46 3.75
CA HIS A 233 3.47 -5.45 3.56
C HIS A 233 3.12 -5.18 2.09
N PRO A 234 2.15 -5.93 1.53
CA PRO A 234 1.53 -5.58 0.27
C PRO A 234 0.72 -4.28 0.42
N ASP A 235 0.58 -3.56 -0.67
CA ASP A 235 -0.18 -2.33 -0.77
C ASP A 235 -1.16 -2.41 -1.96
N PRO A 236 -2.28 -3.11 -1.82
CA PRO A 236 -3.27 -3.23 -2.88
C PRO A 236 -3.95 -1.90 -3.20
N PHE A 237 -4.25 -1.70 -4.47
CA PHE A 237 -5.11 -0.63 -4.96
C PHE A 237 -6.57 -1.12 -4.88
N TYR A 238 -7.28 -0.80 -3.79
CA TYR A 238 -8.65 -1.25 -3.57
C TYR A 238 -9.64 -0.42 -4.36
N VAL A 239 -10.55 -1.08 -5.07
CA VAL A 239 -11.61 -0.46 -5.88
C VAL A 239 -12.95 -1.12 -5.58
N ASN A 240 -14.00 -0.33 -5.51
CA ASN A 240 -15.37 -0.84 -5.46
C ASN A 240 -15.71 -1.52 -6.81
N PRO A 241 -16.08 -2.80 -6.83
CA PRO A 241 -16.33 -3.54 -8.07
C PRO A 241 -17.55 -3.03 -8.84
N ASP A 242 -18.59 -2.52 -8.19
CA ASP A 242 -19.79 -2.02 -8.87
C ASP A 242 -19.46 -0.72 -9.63
N TRP A 243 -18.69 0.18 -9.02
CA TRP A 243 -18.20 1.37 -9.71
C TRP A 243 -17.31 0.99 -10.90
N TYR A 244 -16.35 0.08 -10.71
CA TYR A 244 -15.48 -0.37 -11.79
C TYR A 244 -16.29 -1.00 -12.95
N ASN A 245 -17.26 -1.85 -12.63
CA ASN A 245 -18.11 -2.49 -13.63
C ASN A 245 -19.02 -1.51 -14.38
N SER A 246 -19.32 -0.35 -13.79
CA SER A 246 -20.08 0.73 -14.47
C SER A 246 -19.29 1.44 -15.57
N LEU A 247 -17.95 1.29 -15.60
CA LEU A 247 -17.11 1.89 -16.63
C LEU A 247 -17.30 1.18 -17.98
N PRO A 248 -17.33 1.92 -19.10
CA PRO A 248 -17.16 1.35 -20.44
C PRO A 248 -15.81 0.61 -20.59
N ASP A 249 -15.71 -0.35 -21.49
CA ASP A 249 -14.55 -1.22 -21.62
C ASP A 249 -13.25 -0.45 -21.94
N ASP A 250 -13.32 0.60 -22.74
CA ASP A 250 -12.17 1.48 -23.02
C ASP A 250 -11.68 2.20 -21.77
N LEU A 251 -12.59 2.66 -20.89
CA LEU A 251 -12.22 3.28 -19.62
C LEU A 251 -11.69 2.27 -18.60
N LYS A 252 -12.16 1.02 -18.61
CA LYS A 252 -11.57 -0.05 -17.79
C LYS A 252 -10.12 -0.30 -18.15
N LEU A 253 -9.80 -0.38 -19.45
CA LEU A 253 -8.42 -0.55 -19.94
C LEU A 253 -7.52 0.62 -19.49
N ILE A 254 -7.99 1.85 -19.63
CA ILE A 254 -7.27 3.06 -19.22
C ILE A 254 -7.05 3.06 -17.70
N PHE A 255 -8.09 2.74 -16.93
CA PHE A 255 -8.02 2.69 -15.46
C PHE A 255 -6.99 1.67 -14.97
N ASP A 256 -7.05 0.44 -15.48
CA ASP A 256 -6.15 -0.64 -15.09
C ASP A 256 -4.69 -0.35 -15.47
N ALA A 257 -4.46 0.19 -16.66
CA ALA A 257 -3.12 0.59 -17.08
C ALA A 257 -2.57 1.71 -16.20
N SER A 258 -3.39 2.72 -15.88
CA SER A 258 -3.03 3.83 -15.00
C SER A 258 -2.75 3.37 -13.56
N ALA A 259 -3.57 2.46 -13.03
CA ALA A 259 -3.37 1.86 -11.71
C ALA A 259 -2.06 1.07 -11.63
N LYS A 260 -1.78 0.23 -12.63
CA LYS A 260 -0.51 -0.52 -12.71
C LYS A 260 0.70 0.42 -12.79
N ALA A 261 0.64 1.46 -13.61
CA ALA A 261 1.70 2.46 -13.72
C ALA A 261 1.93 3.20 -12.40
N ALA A 262 0.85 3.58 -11.70
CA ALA A 262 0.94 4.24 -10.40
C ALA A 262 1.57 3.36 -9.32
N MET A 263 1.30 2.06 -9.32
CA MET A 263 1.94 1.14 -8.37
C MET A 263 3.43 0.97 -8.65
N VAL A 264 3.84 0.89 -9.92
CA VAL A 264 5.26 0.88 -10.31
C VAL A 264 5.95 2.18 -9.91
N TYR A 265 5.29 3.32 -10.10
CA TYR A 265 5.78 4.63 -9.66
C TYR A 265 5.97 4.68 -8.14
N SER A 266 4.97 4.21 -7.37
CA SER A 266 5.04 4.12 -5.91
C SER A 266 6.29 3.33 -5.45
N ASP A 267 6.49 2.15 -6.02
CA ASP A 267 7.62 1.28 -5.70
C ASP A 267 8.96 1.95 -6.07
N THR A 268 9.02 2.64 -7.21
CA THR A 268 10.21 3.37 -7.65
C THR A 268 10.54 4.53 -6.72
N VAL A 269 9.55 5.30 -6.28
CA VAL A 269 9.75 6.46 -5.40
C VAL A 269 10.33 6.02 -4.05
N TRP A 270 9.74 5.00 -3.39
CA TRP A 270 10.24 4.57 -2.10
C TRP A 270 11.61 3.88 -2.21
N LEU A 271 11.87 3.06 -3.24
CA LEU A 271 13.17 2.44 -3.48
C LEU A 271 14.28 3.48 -3.61
N ASN A 272 14.04 4.52 -4.42
CA ASN A 272 15.02 5.60 -4.61
C ASN A 272 15.21 6.47 -3.36
N SER A 273 14.23 6.49 -2.46
CA SER A 273 14.24 7.34 -1.26
C SER A 273 14.62 6.59 0.02
N GLU A 274 14.71 5.26 0.01
CA GLU A 274 14.91 4.45 1.21
C GLU A 274 16.18 4.83 1.97
N ASN A 275 17.31 5.00 1.25
CA ASN A 275 18.57 5.45 1.85
C ASN A 275 18.45 6.86 2.45
N ASN A 276 17.70 7.77 1.81
CA ASN A 276 17.50 9.12 2.33
C ASN A 276 16.70 9.10 3.63
N TYR A 277 15.64 8.29 3.70
CA TYR A 277 14.88 8.10 4.94
C TYR A 277 15.73 7.49 6.05
N TYR A 278 16.53 6.46 5.74
CA TYR A 278 17.42 5.85 6.71
C TYR A 278 18.47 6.85 7.23
N ASN A 279 19.16 7.55 6.33
CA ASN A 279 20.17 8.57 6.71
C ASN A 279 19.55 9.67 7.58
N PHE A 280 18.35 10.12 7.25
CA PHE A 280 17.61 11.08 8.09
C PHE A 280 17.35 10.51 9.49
N LEU A 281 16.83 9.28 9.59
CA LEU A 281 16.56 8.65 10.88
C LEU A 281 17.80 8.45 11.74
N GLN A 282 18.98 8.18 11.13
CA GLN A 282 20.25 8.11 11.83
C GLN A 282 20.65 9.44 12.50
N THR A 283 20.17 10.58 11.99
CA THR A 283 20.39 11.88 12.65
C THR A 283 19.46 12.12 13.84
N LYS A 284 18.40 11.30 14.00
CA LYS A 284 17.36 11.48 15.00
C LYS A 284 17.34 10.40 16.07
N LEU A 285 17.75 9.17 15.74
CA LEU A 285 17.65 7.99 16.57
C LEU A 285 19.01 7.32 16.74
N GLU A 286 19.21 6.69 17.88
CA GLU A 286 20.32 5.74 18.06
C GLU A 286 19.99 4.47 17.25
N THR A 287 20.85 4.16 16.27
CA THR A 287 20.57 3.11 15.28
C THR A 287 21.51 1.92 15.40
N ASN A 288 20.97 0.72 15.19
CA ASN A 288 21.76 -0.49 14.99
C ASN A 288 21.15 -1.35 13.86
N THR A 289 22.01 -2.07 13.15
CA THR A 289 21.61 -3.04 12.14
C THR A 289 21.96 -4.44 12.63
N LEU A 290 21.03 -5.39 12.47
CA LEU A 290 21.29 -6.78 12.83
C LEU A 290 22.29 -7.42 11.86
N THR A 291 23.19 -8.27 12.40
CA THR A 291 24.03 -9.11 11.55
C THR A 291 23.23 -10.25 10.94
N PRO A 292 23.70 -10.88 9.84
CA PRO A 292 23.01 -12.03 9.24
C PRO A 292 22.76 -13.16 10.24
N GLU A 293 23.69 -13.42 11.17
CA GLU A 293 23.58 -14.47 12.19
C GLU A 293 22.45 -14.15 13.19
N VAL A 294 22.30 -12.89 13.58
CA VAL A 294 21.23 -12.46 14.47
C VAL A 294 19.89 -12.46 13.73
N THR A 295 19.87 -12.04 12.46
CA THR A 295 18.67 -12.10 11.61
C THR A 295 18.19 -13.56 11.51
N ALA A 296 19.08 -14.53 11.33
CA ALA A 296 18.73 -15.94 11.31
C ALA A 296 18.15 -16.43 12.66
N GLN A 297 18.63 -15.91 13.79
CA GLN A 297 18.04 -16.21 15.11
C GLN A 297 16.61 -15.69 15.22
N PHE A 298 16.34 -14.48 14.71
CA PHE A 298 14.99 -13.92 14.66
C PHE A 298 14.08 -14.73 13.74
N ALA A 299 14.56 -15.13 12.56
CA ALA A 299 13.81 -15.96 11.64
C ALA A 299 13.41 -17.31 12.27
N GLU A 300 14.35 -17.97 12.95
CA GLU A 300 14.06 -19.23 13.65
C GLU A 300 13.09 -19.02 14.82
N ALA A 301 13.23 -17.95 15.61
CA ALA A 301 12.32 -17.64 16.70
C ALA A 301 10.89 -17.30 16.23
N ALA A 302 10.74 -16.75 15.01
CA ALA A 302 9.45 -16.42 14.40
C ALA A 302 8.82 -17.56 13.61
N LYS A 303 9.59 -18.62 13.29
CA LYS A 303 9.14 -19.76 12.45
C LYS A 303 7.87 -20.48 12.95
N PRO A 304 7.59 -20.59 14.26
CA PRO A 304 6.33 -21.16 14.73
C PRO A 304 5.07 -20.44 14.19
N VAL A 305 5.19 -19.18 13.82
CA VAL A 305 4.09 -18.41 13.19
C VAL A 305 3.71 -19.01 11.85
N TRP A 306 4.68 -19.45 11.04
CA TRP A 306 4.42 -20.09 9.74
C TRP A 306 3.58 -21.35 9.91
N GLN A 307 4.01 -22.23 10.85
CA GLN A 307 3.28 -23.46 11.15
C GLN A 307 1.84 -23.16 11.60
N GLN A 308 1.66 -22.17 12.49
CA GLN A 308 0.33 -21.78 12.96
C GLN A 308 -0.60 -21.39 11.81
N TYR A 309 -0.13 -20.64 10.81
CA TYR A 309 -0.95 -20.25 9.66
C TYR A 309 -1.29 -21.40 8.72
N VAL A 310 -0.39 -22.38 8.62
CA VAL A 310 -0.67 -23.63 7.90
C VAL A 310 -1.71 -24.47 8.67
N ASP A 311 -1.56 -24.62 9.99
CA ASP A 311 -2.49 -25.36 10.83
C ASP A 311 -3.89 -24.71 10.87
N ASP A 312 -3.95 -23.40 10.85
CA ASP A 312 -5.19 -22.58 10.78
C ASP A 312 -5.83 -22.61 9.35
N GLY A 313 -5.17 -23.25 8.35
CA GLY A 313 -5.69 -23.45 6.99
C GLY A 313 -5.70 -22.20 6.13
N TYR A 314 -4.86 -21.20 6.42
CA TYR A 314 -4.75 -19.99 5.59
C TYR A 314 -4.07 -20.28 4.25
N PHE A 315 -3.02 -21.10 4.27
CA PHE A 315 -2.27 -21.61 3.12
C PHE A 315 -1.55 -22.90 3.51
N SER A 316 -1.14 -23.69 2.52
CA SER A 316 -0.39 -24.92 2.72
C SER A 316 1.13 -24.69 2.68
N TRP A 317 1.90 -25.66 3.16
CA TRP A 317 3.36 -25.67 2.95
C TRP A 317 3.74 -25.68 1.46
N ASP A 318 2.88 -26.23 0.59
CA ASP A 318 3.13 -26.24 -0.85
C ASP A 318 2.91 -24.86 -1.46
N ASP A 319 1.93 -24.06 -0.98
CA ASP A 319 1.77 -22.65 -1.36
C ASP A 319 3.00 -21.83 -0.97
N ILE A 320 3.50 -22.03 0.26
CA ILE A 320 4.72 -21.36 0.75
C ILE A 320 5.92 -21.69 -0.14
N LYS A 321 6.16 -22.99 -0.42
CA LYS A 321 7.28 -23.44 -1.26
C LYS A 321 7.15 -22.93 -2.70
N ALA A 322 5.93 -22.93 -3.27
CA ALA A 322 5.68 -22.42 -4.60
C ALA A 322 5.97 -20.91 -4.67
N ALA A 323 5.52 -20.13 -3.68
CA ALA A 323 5.80 -18.70 -3.58
C ALA A 323 7.31 -18.43 -3.41
N GLN A 324 8.01 -19.18 -2.54
CA GLN A 324 9.47 -19.06 -2.38
C GLN A 324 10.23 -19.38 -3.68
N LYS A 325 9.81 -20.41 -4.39
CA LYS A 325 10.41 -20.78 -5.68
C LYS A 325 10.24 -19.66 -6.69
N THR A 326 9.03 -19.12 -6.82
CA THR A 326 8.73 -18.00 -7.74
C THR A 326 9.51 -16.73 -7.38
N ALA A 327 9.63 -16.43 -6.10
CA ALA A 327 10.38 -15.26 -5.63
C ALA A 327 11.89 -15.34 -5.94
N LYS A 328 12.47 -16.55 -5.95
CA LYS A 328 13.91 -16.80 -6.14
C LYS A 328 14.33 -17.04 -7.60
N GLN A 329 13.42 -17.33 -8.50
CA GLN A 329 13.69 -17.50 -9.94
C GLN A 329 13.97 -16.16 -10.64
#